data_0b0d076af975e4edac2bd4fe4af01f2f
#
_entry.id   0b0d076af975e4edac2bd4fe4af01f2f
#
_cell.length_a   1.000
_cell.length_b   1.000
_cell.length_c   1.000
_cell.angle_alpha   90.00
_cell.angle_beta   90.00
_cell.angle_gamma   90.00
#
_symmetry.space_group_name_H-M   'P 1'
#
loop_
_entity.id
_entity.type
_entity.pdbx_description
1 polymer ?
#
loop_
_entity_poly.entity_id
_entity_poly.type
_entity_poly.pdbx_seq_one_letter_code
_entity_poly.pdbx_strand_id
1 'polypeptide(L)'
;TREVDLFAFNGQPFLQMAGIGADGRSVELTTWEMKKKWKAFAYVIAGARAFTERQPLLTLTTDDGRVLEGRSIIFGNGRRYGGPMKLFAEANNEDGLLDAVVFKHAAPSIIRESLLALVHGGFHSLRYGGFEYVRMTEGQVAAIGHAACELDGDYAGDAPVQITRAGKLKVFAP
;
A
#
# COMPACT_ATOMS: atom_id res chain seq x y z
N THR A 1 -17.30 -16.42 13.53
CA THR A 1 -15.88 -16.28 13.10
C THR A 1 -15.80 -16.43 11.59
N ARG A 2 -14.90 -15.71 10.96
CA ARG A 2 -14.56 -15.87 9.54
C ARG A 2 -13.04 -15.99 9.38
N GLU A 3 -12.60 -16.55 8.27
CA GLU A 3 -11.18 -16.66 7.93
C GLU A 3 -10.81 -15.57 6.93
N VAL A 4 -9.79 -14.79 7.24
CA VAL A 4 -9.27 -13.75 6.37
C VAL A 4 -7.88 -14.13 5.89
N ASP A 5 -7.57 -13.78 4.65
CA ASP A 5 -6.27 -14.03 4.06
C ASP A 5 -5.20 -13.17 4.74
N LEU A 6 -4.00 -13.73 4.87
CA LEU A 6 -2.79 -13.02 5.28
C LEU A 6 -1.80 -13.00 4.12
N PHE A 7 -1.20 -11.86 3.88
CA PHE A 7 -0.06 -11.70 2.99
C PHE A 7 1.18 -11.31 3.79
N ALA A 8 2.35 -11.47 3.19
CA ALA A 8 3.62 -11.13 3.84
C ALA A 8 4.59 -10.47 2.86
N PHE A 9 5.39 -9.53 3.38
CA PHE A 9 6.59 -9.02 2.74
C PHE A 9 7.80 -9.67 3.39
N ASN A 10 8.60 -10.41 2.60
CA ASN A 10 9.78 -11.12 3.09
C ASN A 10 9.49 -11.99 4.34
N GLY A 11 8.31 -12.60 4.42
CA GLY A 11 7.86 -13.41 5.55
C GLY A 11 7.25 -12.63 6.73
N GLN A 12 7.27 -11.30 6.74
CA GLN A 12 6.59 -10.47 7.74
C GLN A 12 5.13 -10.27 7.33
N PRO A 13 4.15 -10.81 8.10
CA PRO A 13 2.75 -10.79 7.71
C PRO A 13 2.10 -9.43 7.93
N PHE A 14 1.07 -9.14 7.13
CA PHE A 14 0.13 -8.04 7.30
C PHE A 14 -1.31 -8.49 7.03
N LEU A 15 -2.25 -7.77 7.61
CA LEU A 15 -3.67 -8.15 7.57
C LEU A 15 -4.49 -7.27 6.64
N GLN A 16 -4.25 -5.97 6.63
CA GLN A 16 -5.14 -5.01 5.98
C GLN A 16 -4.49 -4.31 4.79
N MET A 17 -3.29 -3.78 4.97
CA MET A 17 -2.65 -2.92 3.98
C MET A 17 -1.13 -2.96 4.06
N ALA A 18 -0.50 -2.61 2.95
CA ALA A 18 0.94 -2.38 2.89
C ALA A 18 1.26 -1.27 1.89
N GLY A 19 2.42 -0.64 2.04
CA GLY A 19 2.87 0.42 1.14
C GLY A 19 4.37 0.41 0.92
N ILE A 20 4.81 0.81 -0.28
CA ILE A 20 6.22 0.94 -0.64
C ILE A 20 6.45 2.29 -1.32
N GLY A 21 7.53 2.97 -0.95
CA GLY A 21 7.89 4.28 -1.48
C GLY A 21 7.33 5.41 -0.64
N ALA A 22 6.52 6.32 -1.21
CA ALA A 22 6.04 7.52 -0.51
C ALA A 22 5.27 7.19 0.78
N ASP A 23 4.43 6.16 0.75
CA ASP A 23 3.65 5.74 1.89
C ASP A 23 4.51 5.13 3.00
N GLY A 24 5.35 4.13 2.68
CA GLY A 24 6.32 3.55 3.62
C GLY A 24 7.25 4.63 4.20
N ARG A 25 7.69 5.58 3.37
CA ARG A 25 8.52 6.71 3.82
C ARG A 25 7.79 7.63 4.79
N SER A 26 6.49 7.86 4.59
CA SER A 26 5.70 8.65 5.53
C SER A 26 5.60 7.99 6.91
N VAL A 27 5.47 6.68 6.94
CA VAL A 27 5.46 5.90 8.18
C VAL A 27 6.85 5.88 8.84
N GLU A 28 7.91 5.65 8.08
CA GLU A 28 9.29 5.68 8.56
C GLU A 28 9.66 7.03 9.21
N LEU A 29 9.23 8.14 8.60
CA LEU A 29 9.44 9.49 9.14
C LEU A 29 8.57 9.83 10.35
N THR A 30 7.56 9.00 10.64
CA THR A 30 6.64 9.24 11.76
C THR A 30 7.17 8.60 13.03
N THR A 31 7.82 9.37 13.89
CA THR A 31 8.33 8.87 15.17
C THR A 31 7.21 8.56 16.16
N TRP A 32 7.50 7.68 17.13
CA TRP A 32 6.58 7.37 18.23
C TRP A 32 6.11 8.61 18.99
N GLU A 33 7.01 9.56 19.23
CA GLU A 33 6.67 10.81 19.91
C GLU A 33 5.72 11.68 19.08
N MET A 34 5.91 11.71 17.75
CA MET A 34 5.00 12.39 16.84
C MET A 34 3.63 11.70 16.83
N LYS A 35 3.56 10.37 16.77
CA LYS A 35 2.30 9.61 16.85
C LYS A 35 1.56 9.95 18.16
N LYS A 36 2.26 10.00 19.29
CA LYS A 36 1.68 10.30 20.61
C LYS A 36 1.16 11.74 20.73
N LYS A 37 1.91 12.72 20.20
CA LYS A 37 1.61 14.15 20.35
C LYS A 37 0.64 14.68 19.31
N TRP A 38 0.78 14.24 18.06
CA TRP A 38 0.09 14.85 16.91
C TRP A 38 -0.93 13.90 16.25
N LYS A 39 -1.04 12.65 16.68
CA LYS A 39 -2.01 11.65 16.14
C LYS A 39 -2.04 11.66 14.60
N ALA A 40 -3.23 11.85 14.01
CA ALA A 40 -3.41 11.91 12.56
C ALA A 40 -2.58 13.01 11.85
N PHE A 41 -2.30 14.14 12.53
CA PHE A 41 -1.47 15.22 11.99
C PHE A 41 -0.01 14.81 11.77
N ALA A 42 0.51 13.84 12.56
CA ALA A 42 1.87 13.33 12.37
C ALA A 42 2.06 12.72 10.99
N TYR A 43 1.07 11.96 10.53
CA TYR A 43 1.08 11.34 9.20
C TYR A 43 0.94 12.38 8.07
N VAL A 44 0.18 13.44 8.28
CA VAL A 44 0.06 14.53 7.29
C VAL A 44 1.40 15.25 7.10
N ILE A 45 2.10 15.57 8.20
CA ILE A 45 3.41 16.25 8.16
C ILE A 45 4.47 15.33 7.55
N ALA A 46 4.54 14.08 8.01
CA ALA A 46 5.48 13.09 7.49
C ALA A 46 5.21 12.79 6.01
N GLY A 47 3.94 12.68 5.62
CA GLY A 47 3.52 12.52 4.24
C GLY A 47 3.95 13.69 3.36
N ALA A 48 3.69 14.94 3.80
CA ALA A 48 4.13 16.13 3.07
C ALA A 48 5.65 16.12 2.85
N ARG A 49 6.43 15.74 3.85
CA ARG A 49 7.89 15.63 3.75
C ARG A 49 8.31 14.49 2.81
N ALA A 50 7.73 13.31 2.96
CA ALA A 50 8.00 12.17 2.09
C ALA A 50 7.75 12.52 0.62
N PHE A 51 6.73 13.33 0.35
CA PHE A 51 6.39 13.78 -0.99
C PHE A 51 7.35 14.82 -1.58
N THR A 52 8.14 15.52 -0.79
CA THR A 52 9.15 16.45 -1.31
C THR A 52 10.48 15.77 -1.63
N GLU A 53 10.71 14.55 -1.14
CA GLU A 53 11.92 13.79 -1.40
C GLU A 53 11.91 13.15 -2.79
N ARG A 54 13.10 12.81 -3.31
CA ARG A 54 13.22 12.08 -4.58
C ARG A 54 12.63 10.68 -4.41
N GLN A 55 11.54 10.40 -5.11
CA GLN A 55 10.87 9.11 -5.06
C GLN A 55 11.71 8.02 -5.76
N PRO A 56 11.74 6.78 -5.21
CA PRO A 56 12.40 5.65 -5.85
C PRO A 56 11.75 5.32 -7.20
N LEU A 57 12.43 4.52 -8.02
CA LEU A 57 11.80 3.77 -9.10
C LEU A 57 11.52 2.37 -8.60
N LEU A 58 10.26 1.97 -8.66
CA LEU A 58 9.78 0.66 -8.22
C LEU A 58 9.35 -0.16 -9.42
N THR A 59 9.67 -1.45 -9.40
CA THR A 59 9.21 -2.42 -10.40
C THR A 59 8.49 -3.55 -9.68
N LEU A 60 7.17 -3.63 -9.86
CA LEU A 60 6.35 -4.74 -9.39
C LEU A 60 6.26 -5.79 -10.50
N THR A 61 6.63 -7.02 -10.17
CA THR A 61 6.42 -8.20 -11.02
C THR A 61 5.38 -9.09 -10.32
N THR A 62 4.27 -9.37 -10.99
CA THR A 62 3.18 -10.20 -10.46
C THR A 62 3.33 -11.66 -10.86
N ASP A 63 2.61 -12.55 -10.20
CA ASP A 63 2.58 -14.00 -10.44
C ASP A 63 2.14 -14.37 -11.87
N ASP A 64 1.31 -13.57 -12.53
CA ASP A 64 0.91 -13.73 -13.93
C ASP A 64 1.92 -13.14 -14.93
N GLY A 65 3.07 -12.66 -14.46
CA GLY A 65 4.18 -12.16 -15.27
C GLY A 65 4.05 -10.72 -15.74
N ARG A 66 3.04 -9.96 -15.28
CA ARG A 66 2.99 -8.51 -15.54
C ARG A 66 4.11 -7.79 -14.84
N VAL A 67 4.69 -6.79 -15.51
CA VAL A 67 5.73 -5.92 -14.97
C VAL A 67 5.21 -4.49 -15.01
N LEU A 68 5.10 -3.87 -13.84
CA LEU A 68 4.57 -2.52 -13.67
C LEU A 68 5.63 -1.63 -13.01
N GLU A 69 5.85 -0.45 -13.57
CA GLU A 69 6.80 0.52 -13.04
C GLU A 69 6.10 1.73 -12.44
N GLY A 70 6.62 2.20 -11.31
CA GLY A 70 6.06 3.36 -10.62
C GLY A 70 6.99 3.99 -9.59
N ARG A 71 6.44 4.93 -8.84
CA ARG A 71 7.16 5.68 -7.80
C ARG A 71 6.67 5.36 -6.39
N SER A 72 5.46 4.83 -6.28
CA SER A 72 4.88 4.35 -5.03
C SER A 72 3.90 3.24 -5.34
N ILE A 73 3.80 2.28 -4.45
CA ILE A 73 2.85 1.18 -4.57
C ILE A 73 2.12 1.06 -3.24
N ILE A 74 0.80 0.95 -3.30
CA ILE A 74 -0.01 0.61 -2.13
C ILE A 74 -0.75 -0.70 -2.40
N PHE A 75 -0.92 -1.49 -1.34
CA PHE A 75 -1.56 -2.78 -1.39
C PHE A 75 -2.74 -2.82 -0.41
N GLY A 76 -3.85 -3.39 -0.83
CA GLY A 76 -5.04 -3.60 -0.03
C GLY A 76 -5.46 -5.06 -0.03
N ASN A 77 -5.39 -5.72 1.12
CA ASN A 77 -6.03 -7.01 1.36
C ASN A 77 -7.51 -6.81 1.68
N GLY A 78 -7.85 -5.68 2.29
CA GLY A 78 -9.22 -5.25 2.55
C GLY A 78 -9.56 -3.92 1.90
N ARG A 79 -10.83 -3.56 1.99
CA ARG A 79 -11.41 -2.39 1.29
C ARG A 79 -10.87 -1.04 1.75
N ARG A 80 -10.31 -0.96 2.97
CA ARG A 80 -9.92 0.30 3.61
C ARG A 80 -8.42 0.46 3.61
N TYR A 81 -7.98 1.69 3.43
CA TYR A 81 -6.58 2.08 3.48
C TYR A 81 -6.44 3.33 4.35
N GLY A 82 -5.38 3.42 5.17
CA GLY A 82 -5.12 4.58 6.03
C GLY A 82 -6.28 4.93 6.98
N GLY A 83 -6.98 3.93 7.51
CA GLY A 83 -8.13 4.10 8.40
C GLY A 83 -9.49 3.98 7.68
N PRO A 84 -10.35 5.03 7.65
CA PRO A 84 -11.71 4.89 7.11
C PRO A 84 -11.81 4.95 5.57
N MET A 85 -10.73 5.24 4.86
CA MET A 85 -10.75 5.50 3.42
C MET A 85 -10.97 4.21 2.62
N LYS A 86 -12.04 4.15 1.84
CA LYS A 86 -12.35 3.00 0.96
C LYS A 86 -11.65 3.16 -0.40
N LEU A 87 -10.35 2.93 -0.44
CA LEU A 87 -9.56 3.04 -1.66
C LEU A 87 -9.63 1.78 -2.52
N PHE A 88 -9.80 0.61 -1.92
CA PHE A 88 -9.90 -0.70 -2.57
C PHE A 88 -11.31 -1.28 -2.39
N ALA A 89 -12.33 -0.61 -2.95
CA ALA A 89 -13.72 -0.96 -2.66
C ALA A 89 -14.12 -2.38 -3.10
N GLU A 90 -13.43 -2.95 -4.09
CA GLU A 90 -13.65 -4.33 -4.58
C GLU A 90 -12.77 -5.37 -3.87
N ALA A 91 -11.80 -4.94 -3.05
CA ALA A 91 -10.96 -5.88 -2.32
C ALA A 91 -11.80 -6.76 -1.37
N ASN A 92 -11.44 -8.03 -1.33
CA ASN A 92 -12.09 -9.02 -0.49
C ASN A 92 -11.04 -9.89 0.20
N ASN A 93 -10.86 -9.69 1.48
CA ASN A 93 -9.85 -10.39 2.28
C ASN A 93 -10.14 -11.89 2.54
N GLU A 94 -11.02 -12.51 1.75
CA GLU A 94 -11.36 -13.93 1.81
C GLU A 94 -11.16 -14.66 0.47
N ASP A 95 -10.80 -13.95 -0.61
CA ASP A 95 -10.73 -14.48 -1.98
C ASP A 95 -9.32 -14.88 -2.44
N GLY A 96 -8.33 -14.73 -1.56
CA GLY A 96 -6.95 -15.10 -1.82
C GLY A 96 -6.19 -14.15 -2.74
N LEU A 97 -6.75 -12.97 -3.04
CA LEU A 97 -6.13 -11.98 -3.91
C LEU A 97 -5.71 -10.73 -3.11
N LEU A 98 -4.59 -10.17 -3.49
CA LEU A 98 -4.09 -8.89 -3.00
C LEU A 98 -4.27 -7.85 -4.10
N ASP A 99 -4.93 -6.76 -3.77
CA ASP A 99 -5.12 -5.62 -4.67
C ASP A 99 -3.92 -4.68 -4.58
N ALA A 100 -3.40 -4.21 -5.70
CA ALA A 100 -2.29 -3.27 -5.74
C ALA A 100 -2.57 -2.10 -6.67
N VAL A 101 -2.09 -0.91 -6.28
CA VAL A 101 -2.09 0.31 -7.09
C VAL A 101 -0.66 0.81 -7.23
N VAL A 102 -0.17 0.83 -8.45
CA VAL A 102 1.16 1.31 -8.83
C VAL A 102 1.04 2.73 -9.37
N PHE A 103 1.50 3.73 -8.63
CA PHE A 103 1.50 5.13 -9.05
C PHE A 103 2.70 5.43 -9.95
N LYS A 104 2.46 5.83 -11.19
CA LYS A 104 3.50 6.11 -12.20
C LYS A 104 4.28 7.39 -11.93
N HIS A 105 3.63 8.36 -11.30
CA HIS A 105 4.19 9.69 -11.07
C HIS A 105 4.40 9.96 -9.60
N ALA A 106 5.29 10.93 -9.31
CA ALA A 106 5.56 11.35 -7.93
C ALA A 106 4.43 12.24 -7.37
N ALA A 107 4.49 12.43 -6.14
CA ALA A 107 3.68 13.11 -5.15
C ALA A 107 2.39 13.83 -5.51
N PRO A 108 2.27 14.92 -6.22
CA PRO A 108 0.95 15.58 -6.37
C PRO A 108 -0.08 14.68 -7.05
N SER A 109 0.37 13.77 -7.94
CA SER A 109 -0.52 12.84 -8.62
C SER A 109 -1.05 11.75 -7.69
N ILE A 110 -0.25 11.25 -6.74
CA ILE A 110 -0.70 10.24 -5.77
C ILE A 110 -1.88 10.80 -4.95
N ILE A 111 -1.74 12.02 -4.44
CA ILE A 111 -2.81 12.66 -3.66
C ILE A 111 -4.06 12.86 -4.51
N ARG A 112 -3.90 13.41 -5.73
CA ARG A 112 -5.01 13.64 -6.66
C ARG A 112 -5.75 12.34 -6.99
N GLU A 113 -5.02 11.29 -7.36
CA GLU A 113 -5.61 9.99 -7.72
C GLU A 113 -6.32 9.35 -6.53
N SER A 114 -5.74 9.44 -5.32
CA SER A 114 -6.37 8.94 -4.11
C SER A 114 -7.66 9.69 -3.77
N LEU A 115 -7.69 11.01 -3.91
CA LEU A 115 -8.91 11.81 -3.72
C LEU A 115 -9.98 11.47 -4.75
N LEU A 116 -9.60 11.32 -6.02
CA LEU A 116 -10.53 10.89 -7.07
C LEU A 116 -11.08 9.49 -6.79
N ALA A 117 -10.23 8.55 -6.34
CA ALA A 117 -10.66 7.21 -5.96
C ALA A 117 -11.68 7.25 -4.83
N LEU A 118 -11.49 8.08 -3.80
CA LEU A 118 -12.45 8.24 -2.70
C LEU A 118 -13.82 8.74 -3.18
N VAL A 119 -13.83 9.70 -4.11
CA VAL A 119 -15.08 10.28 -4.65
C VAL A 119 -15.80 9.29 -5.56
N HIS A 120 -15.07 8.48 -6.34
CA HIS A 120 -15.62 7.57 -7.34
C HIS A 120 -15.81 6.13 -6.84
N GLY A 121 -15.60 5.88 -5.55
CA GLY A 121 -15.86 4.56 -4.95
C GLY A 121 -14.69 3.57 -5.05
N GLY A 122 -13.46 4.06 -5.21
CA GLY A 122 -12.23 3.24 -5.20
C GLY A 122 -11.45 3.32 -6.52
N PHE A 123 -10.20 2.86 -6.49
CA PHE A 123 -9.30 2.88 -7.66
C PHE A 123 -9.81 2.07 -8.83
N HIS A 124 -10.49 0.95 -8.58
CA HIS A 124 -11.05 0.09 -9.64
C HIS A 124 -12.07 0.82 -10.53
N SER A 125 -12.74 1.85 -10.02
CA SER A 125 -13.74 2.64 -10.75
C SER A 125 -13.11 3.70 -11.67
N LEU A 126 -11.82 4.00 -11.49
CA LEU A 126 -11.10 4.99 -12.29
C LEU A 126 -10.51 4.31 -13.54
N ARG A 127 -11.02 4.68 -14.73
CA ARG A 127 -10.52 4.13 -16.01
C ARG A 127 -9.24 4.78 -16.49
N TYR A 128 -8.93 5.99 -16.02
CA TYR A 128 -7.78 6.79 -16.44
C TYR A 128 -7.16 7.46 -15.22
N GLY A 129 -5.84 7.43 -15.15
CA GLY A 129 -5.07 8.06 -14.09
C GLY A 129 -3.58 7.81 -14.23
N GLY A 130 -2.80 8.45 -13.38
CA GLY A 130 -1.36 8.23 -13.26
C GLY A 130 -1.00 6.97 -12.49
N PHE A 131 -1.81 5.93 -12.55
CA PHE A 131 -1.62 4.67 -11.83
C PHE A 131 -2.05 3.47 -12.67
N GLU A 132 -1.63 2.28 -12.26
CA GLU A 132 -2.16 0.99 -12.70
C GLU A 132 -2.71 0.21 -11.50
N TYR A 133 -3.87 -0.42 -11.70
CA TYR A 133 -4.52 -1.28 -10.71
C TYR A 133 -4.36 -2.74 -11.13
N VAL A 134 -3.97 -3.59 -10.19
CA VAL A 134 -3.75 -5.01 -10.44
C VAL A 134 -4.18 -5.84 -9.24
N ARG A 135 -4.65 -7.06 -9.49
CA ARG A 135 -4.91 -8.09 -8.47
C ARG A 135 -3.95 -9.25 -8.70
N MET A 136 -3.38 -9.79 -7.63
CA MET A 136 -2.37 -10.83 -7.68
C MET A 136 -2.44 -11.75 -6.47
N THR A 137 -1.82 -12.93 -6.55
CA THR A 137 -1.66 -13.84 -5.41
C THR A 137 -0.28 -13.71 -4.77
N GLU A 138 0.73 -13.46 -5.60
CA GLU A 138 2.14 -13.32 -5.21
C GLU A 138 2.84 -12.33 -6.12
N GLY A 139 4.01 -11.86 -5.73
CA GLY A 139 4.81 -10.96 -6.56
C GLY A 139 6.12 -10.56 -5.90
N GLN A 140 6.84 -9.70 -6.59
CA GLN A 140 8.06 -9.10 -6.04
C GLN A 140 8.14 -7.63 -6.43
N VAL A 141 8.73 -6.83 -5.55
CA VAL A 141 9.04 -5.43 -5.84
C VAL A 141 10.54 -5.21 -5.74
N ALA A 142 11.13 -4.79 -6.86
CA ALA A 142 12.50 -4.27 -6.90
C ALA A 142 12.46 -2.72 -6.81
N ALA A 143 13.57 -2.13 -6.32
CA ALA A 143 13.67 -0.69 -6.17
C ALA A 143 15.03 -0.16 -6.61
N ILE A 144 15.02 1.02 -7.23
CA ILE A 144 16.22 1.84 -7.44
C ILE A 144 16.03 3.11 -6.61
N GLY A 145 16.90 3.27 -5.61
CA GLY A 145 16.79 4.30 -4.58
C GLY A 145 16.16 3.80 -3.29
N HIS A 146 16.05 4.65 -2.28
CA HIS A 146 15.49 4.31 -0.98
C HIS A 146 13.97 4.12 -1.09
N ALA A 147 13.48 2.95 -0.72
CA ALA A 147 12.09 2.54 -0.88
C ALA A 147 11.58 1.88 0.41
N ALA A 148 11.23 2.72 1.38
CA ALA A 148 10.69 2.29 2.65
C ALA A 148 9.38 1.54 2.47
N CYS A 149 9.17 0.50 3.28
CA CYS A 149 7.97 -0.31 3.33
C CYS A 149 7.21 -0.08 4.64
N GLU A 150 5.90 -0.13 4.57
CA GLU A 150 5.02 -0.17 5.72
C GLU A 150 4.09 -1.39 5.63
N LEU A 151 3.73 -1.96 6.79
CA LEU A 151 2.74 -3.02 6.95
C LEU A 151 1.79 -2.62 8.07
N ASP A 152 0.49 -2.54 7.76
CA ASP A 152 -0.57 -2.15 8.70
C ASP A 152 -0.28 -0.87 9.52
N GLY A 153 0.48 0.08 8.94
CA GLY A 153 0.83 1.37 9.54
C GLY A 153 2.12 1.39 10.35
N ASP A 154 2.92 0.32 10.31
CA ASP A 154 4.23 0.26 10.94
C ASP A 154 5.35 0.09 9.89
N TYR A 155 6.50 0.74 10.14
CA TYR A 155 7.68 0.60 9.28
C TYR A 155 8.20 -0.83 9.30
N ALA A 156 8.41 -1.41 8.13
CA ALA A 156 8.73 -2.81 7.93
C ALA A 156 10.04 -3.05 7.13
N GLY A 157 10.95 -2.07 7.13
CA GLY A 157 12.18 -2.15 6.36
C GLY A 157 12.04 -1.56 4.95
N ASP A 158 12.91 -1.98 4.04
CA ASP A 158 13.03 -1.43 2.69
C ASP A 158 12.88 -2.50 1.61
N ALA A 159 12.48 -2.09 0.40
CA ALA A 159 12.56 -2.94 -0.77
C ALA A 159 14.04 -3.26 -1.12
N PRO A 160 14.33 -4.44 -1.74
CA PRO A 160 13.38 -5.32 -2.41
C PRO A 160 12.55 -6.20 -1.47
N VAL A 161 11.31 -6.49 -1.89
CA VAL A 161 10.44 -7.38 -1.15
C VAL A 161 9.86 -8.48 -2.03
N GLN A 162 9.77 -9.68 -1.45
CA GLN A 162 8.98 -10.79 -1.98
C GLN A 162 7.61 -10.75 -1.30
N ILE A 163 6.55 -10.76 -2.10
CA ILE A 163 5.17 -10.77 -1.65
C ILE A 163 4.64 -12.18 -1.77
N THR A 164 4.18 -12.74 -0.65
CA THR A 164 3.66 -14.11 -0.60
C THR A 164 2.37 -14.16 0.19
N ARG A 165 1.56 -15.17 -0.10
CA ARG A 165 0.44 -15.53 0.74
C ARG A 165 0.94 -16.24 2.00
N ALA A 166 0.63 -15.69 3.18
CA ALA A 166 1.11 -16.21 4.49
C ALA A 166 0.09 -17.13 5.18
N GLY A 167 -1.04 -17.42 4.53
CA GLY A 167 -2.08 -18.28 5.07
C GLY A 167 -3.39 -17.54 5.37
N LYS A 168 -4.10 -17.99 6.39
CA LYS A 168 -5.36 -17.40 6.84
C LYS A 168 -5.38 -17.19 8.35
N LEU A 169 -6.05 -16.13 8.77
CA LEU A 169 -6.29 -15.82 10.17
C LEU A 169 -7.78 -15.94 10.49
N LYS A 170 -8.10 -16.66 11.55
CA LYS A 170 -9.47 -16.73 12.07
C LYS A 170 -9.78 -15.51 12.91
N VAL A 171 -10.75 -14.71 12.51
CA VAL A 171 -11.17 -13.50 13.19
C VAL A 171 -12.60 -13.61 13.72
N PHE A 172 -12.87 -12.97 14.85
CA PHE A 172 -14.24 -12.80 15.33
C PHE A 172 -14.87 -11.65 14.55
N ALA A 173 -15.88 -11.96 13.76
CA ALA A 173 -16.73 -10.97 13.11
C ALA A 173 -17.99 -10.79 13.94
N PRO A 174 -18.46 -9.55 14.15
CA PRO A 174 -19.75 -9.30 14.74
C PRO A 174 -20.90 -9.85 13.90
#